data_e13c480f0115147a03fd9945e52ff8d5
#
_entry.id   e13c480f0115147a03fd9945e52ff8d5
#
_cell.length_a   1.000
_cell.length_b   1.000
_cell.length_c   1.000
_cell.angle_alpha   90.00
_cell.angle_beta   90.00
_cell.angle_gamma   90.00
#
_symmetry.space_group_name_H-M   'P 1'
#
loop_
_entity.id
_entity.type
_entity.pdbx_description
1 polymer ?
#
loop_
_entity_poly.entity_id
_entity_poly.type
_entity_poly.pdbx_seq_one_letter_code
_entity_poly.pdbx_strand_id
1 'polypeptide(L)'
;MRNQPITAVIVGAGHRAFVYSKLALTDPDKLKIVGVADPDKIRQKKAMEMFGFPKENCFDSALDLSRVPKFADAVINGTMDEQHVETSIPLLKKGYDMLLEKPFATNEKEMRELVSCVKENGNKVMICHVLRYTPFYLSIKERVASGEIGDIINIQTCEHVSYHHLSTSYVRGKWANSDVCHTSMLLAKCCHDIDLMMWMMSDTQPSMISSFGSKFQFKPENAPKEAGTKCLVDCPLVDTCRYSAKRLYLDQPKRWAFYIWDKLEGIENPTDEDRINLLKGDSNYGRCIYKCDNNVVDHQSVLVSFKNGATGTHNMVGGSAGPMRRIHIIGTKGEIYGDFEESKFTVAKIHPTKTDEKTVEVVDLNVNGDMVGAYGGHGGGDEKLAADFVEFLRGGKPSLACTSIFDSVAGHLCVYLADKSREENGMPQKVNL
;
A
#
# COMPACT_ATOMS: atom_id res chain seq x y z
N MET A 1 -9.09 19.23 -24.77
CA MET A 1 -8.30 18.16 -24.12
C MET A 1 -6.95 18.10 -24.79
N ARG A 2 -5.84 18.03 -24.05
CA ARG A 2 -4.50 17.86 -24.62
C ARG A 2 -4.44 16.52 -25.37
N ASN A 3 -4.15 16.55 -26.65
CA ASN A 3 -3.95 15.34 -27.48
C ASN A 3 -2.53 14.76 -27.38
N GLN A 4 -1.65 15.39 -26.61
CA GLN A 4 -0.28 14.93 -26.42
C GLN A 4 -0.19 14.05 -25.16
N PRO A 5 0.73 13.08 -25.13
CA PRO A 5 0.98 12.29 -23.92
C PRO A 5 1.39 13.18 -22.75
N ILE A 6 0.98 12.81 -21.55
CA ILE A 6 1.49 13.40 -20.31
C ILE A 6 2.95 12.96 -20.17
N THR A 7 3.83 13.91 -19.96
CA THR A 7 5.25 13.62 -19.70
C THR A 7 5.50 13.51 -18.19
N ALA A 8 6.24 12.48 -17.76
CA ALA A 8 6.56 12.29 -16.35
C ALA A 8 8.03 11.92 -16.09
N VAL A 9 8.52 12.30 -14.92
CA VAL A 9 9.83 11.88 -14.38
C VAL A 9 9.58 10.90 -13.24
N ILE A 10 10.32 9.78 -13.21
CA ILE A 10 10.30 8.85 -12.08
C ILE A 10 11.16 9.42 -10.95
N VAL A 11 10.64 9.45 -9.73
CA VAL A 11 11.34 9.82 -8.50
C VAL A 11 11.33 8.63 -7.56
N GLY A 12 12.51 8.07 -7.26
CA GLY A 12 12.62 6.77 -6.60
C GLY A 12 12.26 5.63 -7.55
N ALA A 13 13.24 5.17 -8.35
CA ALA A 13 13.06 4.13 -9.36
C ALA A 13 13.00 2.72 -8.74
N GLY A 14 12.16 2.56 -7.71
CA GLY A 14 11.83 1.29 -7.08
C GLY A 14 10.76 0.52 -7.86
N HIS A 15 10.42 -0.66 -7.37
CA HIS A 15 9.45 -1.56 -8.00
C HIS A 15 8.10 -0.88 -8.31
N ARG A 16 7.54 -0.11 -7.36
CA ARG A 16 6.21 0.50 -7.53
C ARG A 16 6.20 1.58 -8.61
N ALA A 17 7.20 2.46 -8.63
CA ALA A 17 7.31 3.48 -9.66
C ALA A 17 7.39 2.88 -11.07
N PHE A 18 8.17 1.79 -11.24
CA PHE A 18 8.22 1.07 -12.53
C PHE A 18 6.87 0.47 -12.91
N VAL A 19 6.10 -0.07 -11.95
CA VAL A 19 4.78 -0.67 -12.23
C VAL A 19 3.85 0.37 -12.86
N TYR A 20 3.74 1.57 -12.30
CA TYR A 20 2.90 2.63 -12.86
C TYR A 20 3.44 3.18 -14.18
N SER A 21 4.76 3.29 -14.29
CA SER A 21 5.42 3.82 -15.48
C SER A 21 5.29 2.89 -16.70
N LYS A 22 4.95 1.60 -16.51
CA LYS A 22 4.73 0.65 -17.62
C LYS A 22 3.62 1.10 -18.57
N LEU A 23 2.67 1.92 -18.13
CA LEU A 23 1.69 2.53 -19.02
C LEU A 23 2.34 3.28 -20.20
N ALA A 24 3.54 3.86 -20.01
CA ALA A 24 4.28 4.51 -21.09
C ALA A 24 4.76 3.53 -22.17
N LEU A 25 4.81 2.23 -21.89
CA LEU A 25 5.18 1.18 -22.85
C LEU A 25 3.94 0.57 -23.51
N THR A 26 2.85 0.44 -22.77
CA THR A 26 1.60 -0.18 -23.26
C THR A 26 0.69 0.83 -23.97
N ASP A 27 0.74 2.10 -23.58
CA ASP A 27 -0.05 3.19 -24.19
C ASP A 27 0.78 4.51 -24.23
N PRO A 28 1.74 4.61 -25.17
CA PRO A 28 2.65 5.76 -25.26
C PRO A 28 1.96 7.07 -25.65
N ASP A 29 0.73 7.02 -26.17
CA ASP A 29 -0.08 8.19 -26.46
C ASP A 29 -0.69 8.81 -25.20
N LYS A 30 -0.73 8.05 -24.10
CA LYS A 30 -1.20 8.53 -22.80
C LYS A 30 -0.08 9.07 -21.92
N LEU A 31 0.99 8.30 -21.77
CA LEU A 31 2.10 8.60 -20.86
C LEU A 31 3.44 8.46 -21.55
N LYS A 32 4.38 9.36 -21.26
CA LYS A 32 5.77 9.26 -21.68
C LYS A 32 6.68 9.53 -20.50
N ILE A 33 7.57 8.61 -20.18
CA ILE A 33 8.63 8.82 -19.18
C ILE A 33 9.81 9.52 -19.87
N VAL A 34 10.23 10.66 -19.30
CA VAL A 34 11.25 11.53 -19.89
C VAL A 34 12.47 11.76 -18.99
N GLY A 35 12.53 11.13 -17.82
CA GLY A 35 13.66 11.23 -16.89
C GLY A 35 13.47 10.40 -15.64
N VAL A 36 14.51 10.36 -14.83
CA VAL A 36 14.56 9.63 -13.54
C VAL A 36 15.39 10.39 -12.51
N ALA A 37 14.95 10.35 -11.25
CA ALA A 37 15.71 10.81 -10.09
C ALA A 37 15.80 9.66 -9.07
N ASP A 38 16.98 9.08 -8.92
CA ASP A 38 17.28 7.99 -7.98
C ASP A 38 18.77 7.98 -7.64
N PRO A 39 19.20 7.81 -6.38
CA PRO A 39 20.62 7.74 -6.04
C PRO A 39 21.34 6.51 -6.61
N ASP A 40 20.59 5.43 -6.91
CA ASP A 40 21.14 4.19 -7.46
C ASP A 40 21.34 4.29 -8.99
N LYS A 41 22.61 4.26 -9.41
CA LYS A 41 22.99 4.33 -10.84
C LYS A 41 22.49 3.14 -11.67
N ILE A 42 22.30 1.97 -11.05
CA ILE A 42 21.78 0.79 -11.73
C ILE A 42 20.31 1.03 -12.07
N ARG A 43 19.54 1.57 -11.13
CA ARG A 43 18.13 1.91 -11.31
C ARG A 43 17.94 3.06 -12.31
N GLN A 44 18.82 4.09 -12.27
CA GLN A 44 18.84 5.13 -13.29
C GLN A 44 19.06 4.54 -14.69
N LYS A 45 20.08 3.69 -14.86
CA LYS A 45 20.39 3.03 -16.13
C LYS A 45 19.23 2.19 -16.63
N LYS A 46 18.64 1.37 -15.75
CA LYS A 46 17.46 0.55 -16.06
C LYS A 46 16.29 1.38 -16.56
N ALA A 47 15.98 2.50 -15.89
CA ALA A 47 14.90 3.40 -16.30
C ALA A 47 15.20 4.04 -17.66
N MET A 48 16.43 4.53 -17.86
CA MET A 48 16.88 5.14 -19.12
C MET A 48 16.77 4.16 -20.30
N GLU A 49 17.25 2.93 -20.13
CA GLU A 49 17.19 1.89 -21.17
C GLU A 49 15.74 1.45 -21.45
N MET A 50 14.90 1.34 -20.40
CA MET A 50 13.50 0.90 -20.56
C MET A 50 12.64 1.94 -21.29
N PHE A 51 12.83 3.23 -21.02
CA PHE A 51 11.95 4.30 -21.52
C PHE A 51 12.58 5.18 -22.60
N GLY A 52 13.87 5.02 -22.89
CA GLY A 52 14.55 5.66 -24.04
C GLY A 52 14.77 7.17 -23.91
N PHE A 53 14.89 7.72 -22.71
CA PHE A 53 15.21 9.13 -22.49
C PHE A 53 16.74 9.36 -22.38
N PRO A 54 17.23 10.58 -22.63
CA PRO A 54 18.67 10.86 -22.65
C PRO A 54 19.27 10.92 -21.24
N LYS A 55 20.61 10.66 -21.15
CA LYS A 55 21.32 10.55 -19.88
C LYS A 55 21.29 11.84 -19.04
N GLU A 56 21.22 12.98 -19.66
CA GLU A 56 21.10 14.30 -19.00
C GLU A 56 19.81 14.45 -18.19
N ASN A 57 18.82 13.58 -18.40
CA ASN A 57 17.60 13.50 -17.64
C ASN A 57 17.65 12.48 -16.48
N CYS A 58 18.87 12.04 -16.11
CA CYS A 58 19.12 11.23 -14.92
C CYS A 58 19.66 12.10 -13.79
N PHE A 59 18.98 12.13 -12.66
CA PHE A 59 19.31 12.93 -11.49
C PHE A 59 19.59 12.02 -10.29
N ASP A 60 20.43 12.47 -9.35
CA ASP A 60 20.78 11.70 -8.17
C ASP A 60 19.73 11.83 -7.05
N SER A 61 18.93 12.89 -7.11
CA SER A 61 17.88 13.13 -6.12
C SER A 61 16.72 13.97 -6.67
N ALA A 62 15.57 13.94 -5.96
CA ALA A 62 14.46 14.84 -6.22
C ALA A 62 14.87 16.33 -6.08
N LEU A 63 15.80 16.61 -5.18
CA LEU A 63 16.31 17.96 -4.99
C LEU A 63 17.11 18.44 -6.21
N ASP A 64 17.96 17.58 -6.81
CA ASP A 64 18.70 17.92 -8.02
C ASP A 64 17.75 18.13 -9.20
N LEU A 65 16.74 17.30 -9.35
CA LEU A 65 15.67 17.50 -10.32
C LEU A 65 14.94 18.85 -10.12
N SER A 66 14.73 19.28 -8.89
CA SER A 66 14.06 20.56 -8.60
C SER A 66 14.89 21.80 -8.95
N ARG A 67 16.22 21.66 -9.09
CA ARG A 67 17.14 22.76 -9.42
C ARG A 67 17.18 23.09 -10.90
N VAL A 68 16.82 22.16 -11.77
CA VAL A 68 16.73 22.42 -13.21
C VAL A 68 15.39 23.03 -13.62
N PRO A 69 15.26 23.69 -14.79
CA PRO A 69 13.97 24.11 -15.31
C PRO A 69 13.00 22.94 -15.44
N LYS A 70 11.72 23.15 -15.11
CA LYS A 70 10.68 22.15 -15.33
C LYS A 70 10.61 21.71 -16.79
N PHE A 71 10.70 20.41 -17.08
CA PHE A 71 10.68 19.85 -18.44
C PHE A 71 9.68 18.71 -18.65
N ALA A 72 8.89 18.38 -17.63
CA ALA A 72 7.82 17.40 -17.69
C ALA A 72 6.54 17.93 -17.04
N ASP A 73 5.40 17.32 -17.34
CA ASP A 73 4.10 17.70 -16.76
C ASP A 73 4.02 17.25 -15.30
N ALA A 74 4.46 16.03 -15.00
CA ALA A 74 4.29 15.39 -13.70
C ALA A 74 5.53 14.61 -13.24
N VAL A 75 5.46 14.14 -11.99
CA VAL A 75 6.36 13.14 -11.42
C VAL A 75 5.59 11.93 -10.91
N ILE A 76 6.21 10.74 -10.99
CA ILE A 76 5.74 9.51 -10.35
C ILE A 76 6.68 9.27 -9.18
N ASN A 77 6.23 9.58 -7.96
CA ASN A 77 7.04 9.48 -6.75
C ASN A 77 6.79 8.14 -6.05
N GLY A 78 7.77 7.24 -6.12
CA GLY A 78 7.80 5.94 -5.46
C GLY A 78 9.03 5.77 -4.57
N THR A 79 9.46 6.84 -3.90
CA THR A 79 10.52 6.80 -2.88
C THR A 79 10.10 5.97 -1.66
N MET A 80 10.89 5.92 -0.63
CA MET A 80 10.51 5.30 0.64
C MET A 80 9.51 6.16 1.39
N ASP A 81 8.71 5.53 2.24
CA ASP A 81 7.58 6.14 2.96
C ASP A 81 8.00 7.43 3.68
N GLU A 82 9.14 7.40 4.39
CA GLU A 82 9.70 8.54 5.13
C GLU A 82 10.24 9.68 4.25
N GLN A 83 10.46 9.40 2.96
CA GLN A 83 11.00 10.36 2.00
C GLN A 83 9.92 11.07 1.17
N HIS A 84 8.67 10.61 1.22
CA HIS A 84 7.61 11.10 0.35
C HIS A 84 7.43 12.62 0.44
N VAL A 85 7.43 13.18 1.65
CA VAL A 85 7.17 14.62 1.85
C VAL A 85 8.37 15.46 1.42
N GLU A 86 9.59 15.08 1.85
CA GLU A 86 10.80 15.81 1.50
C GLU A 86 11.11 15.80 0.00
N THR A 87 10.80 14.70 -0.69
CA THR A 87 10.99 14.58 -2.14
C THR A 87 9.88 15.24 -2.95
N SER A 88 8.67 15.33 -2.41
CA SER A 88 7.50 15.92 -3.08
C SER A 88 7.50 17.45 -3.04
N ILE A 89 7.74 18.07 -1.89
CA ILE A 89 7.59 19.51 -1.69
C ILE A 89 8.42 20.35 -2.68
N PRO A 90 9.73 20.08 -2.92
CA PRO A 90 10.51 20.85 -3.88
C PRO A 90 9.96 20.77 -5.31
N LEU A 91 9.44 19.62 -5.70
CA LEU A 91 8.89 19.38 -7.04
C LEU A 91 7.51 20.01 -7.22
N LEU A 92 6.65 19.97 -6.19
CA LEU A 92 5.37 20.67 -6.18
C LEU A 92 5.55 22.19 -6.30
N LYS A 93 6.48 22.77 -5.52
CA LYS A 93 6.84 24.19 -5.64
C LYS A 93 7.41 24.55 -7.02
N LYS A 94 8.00 23.58 -7.74
CA LYS A 94 8.46 23.73 -9.12
C LYS A 94 7.31 23.64 -10.13
N GLY A 95 6.10 23.30 -9.67
CA GLY A 95 4.89 23.21 -10.49
C GLY A 95 4.66 21.85 -11.15
N TYR A 96 5.34 20.78 -10.71
CA TYR A 96 5.01 19.43 -11.17
C TYR A 96 3.70 18.96 -10.54
N ASP A 97 2.84 18.31 -11.33
CA ASP A 97 1.78 17.47 -10.81
C ASP A 97 2.37 16.12 -10.37
N MET A 98 1.62 15.30 -9.59
CA MET A 98 2.25 14.13 -8.98
C MET A 98 1.31 12.93 -8.86
N LEU A 99 1.85 11.75 -9.22
CA LEU A 99 1.36 10.45 -8.74
C LEU A 99 2.25 10.03 -7.57
N LEU A 100 1.70 9.92 -6.37
CA LEU A 100 2.47 9.69 -5.14
C LEU A 100 2.09 8.36 -4.50
N GLU A 101 3.10 7.53 -4.20
CA GLU A 101 2.91 6.28 -3.49
C GLU A 101 2.38 6.51 -2.05
N LYS A 102 1.66 5.48 -1.59
CA LYS A 102 1.14 5.43 -0.23
C LYS A 102 2.16 4.72 0.73
N PRO A 103 2.15 5.06 2.02
CA PRO A 103 1.45 6.19 2.64
C PRO A 103 2.10 7.51 2.21
N PHE A 104 1.31 8.52 1.89
CA PHE A 104 1.86 9.76 1.34
C PHE A 104 2.57 10.66 2.38
N ALA A 105 2.44 10.34 3.66
CA ALA A 105 3.19 10.93 4.77
C ALA A 105 3.24 9.94 5.93
N THR A 106 4.23 10.07 6.82
CA THR A 106 4.42 9.16 7.95
C THR A 106 3.77 9.64 9.25
N ASN A 107 3.40 10.91 9.33
CA ASN A 107 2.75 11.52 10.49
C ASN A 107 1.84 12.69 10.11
N GLU A 108 1.01 13.12 11.06
CA GLU A 108 0.02 14.18 10.83
C GLU A 108 0.66 15.52 10.43
N LYS A 109 1.81 15.87 10.99
CA LYS A 109 2.51 17.14 10.68
C LYS A 109 2.94 17.17 9.22
N GLU A 110 3.63 16.15 8.78
CA GLU A 110 4.06 15.99 7.38
C GLU A 110 2.87 15.94 6.42
N MET A 111 1.82 15.21 6.78
CA MET A 111 0.58 15.16 6.01
C MET A 111 0.00 16.58 5.80
N ARG A 112 -0.13 17.36 6.85
CA ARG A 112 -0.68 18.72 6.77
C ARG A 112 0.23 19.66 5.98
N GLU A 113 1.56 19.53 6.13
CA GLU A 113 2.54 20.31 5.37
C GLU A 113 2.43 20.04 3.87
N LEU A 114 2.38 18.76 3.48
CA LEU A 114 2.25 18.37 2.08
C LEU A 114 0.92 18.84 1.48
N VAL A 115 -0.19 18.64 2.19
CA VAL A 115 -1.53 19.08 1.77
C VAL A 115 -1.60 20.60 1.59
N SER A 116 -1.00 21.38 2.53
CA SER A 116 -0.90 22.84 2.40
C SER A 116 -0.10 23.24 1.17
N CYS A 117 1.06 22.62 0.95
CA CYS A 117 1.88 22.87 -0.22
C CYS A 117 1.13 22.60 -1.53
N VAL A 118 0.39 21.50 -1.63
CA VAL A 118 -0.44 21.19 -2.80
C VAL A 118 -1.52 22.24 -3.02
N LYS A 119 -2.20 22.65 -1.96
CA LYS A 119 -3.27 23.67 -2.02
C LYS A 119 -2.72 25.04 -2.44
N GLU A 120 -1.60 25.46 -1.87
CA GLU A 120 -0.97 26.77 -2.14
C GLU A 120 -0.46 26.87 -3.59
N ASN A 121 0.07 25.79 -4.15
CA ASN A 121 0.66 25.78 -5.48
C ASN A 121 -0.35 25.35 -6.58
N GLY A 122 -1.54 24.85 -6.20
CA GLY A 122 -2.57 24.42 -7.13
C GLY A 122 -2.23 23.15 -7.93
N ASN A 123 -1.31 22.30 -7.41
CA ASN A 123 -0.91 21.08 -8.07
C ASN A 123 -2.02 20.02 -8.01
N LYS A 124 -2.03 19.15 -9.01
CA LYS A 124 -2.82 17.92 -9.01
C LYS A 124 -1.98 16.78 -8.44
N VAL A 125 -2.38 16.26 -7.29
CA VAL A 125 -1.71 15.13 -6.65
C VAL A 125 -2.70 14.00 -6.44
N MET A 126 -2.38 12.82 -7.01
CA MET A 126 -3.14 11.59 -6.88
C MET A 126 -2.36 10.58 -6.06
N ILE A 127 -3.02 9.92 -5.10
CA ILE A 127 -2.42 8.93 -4.22
C ILE A 127 -2.68 7.52 -4.73
N CYS A 128 -1.66 6.65 -4.65
CA CYS A 128 -1.69 5.28 -5.18
C CYS A 128 -2.50 4.31 -4.32
N HIS A 129 -3.77 4.61 -4.04
CA HIS A 129 -4.71 3.68 -3.39
C HIS A 129 -5.24 2.65 -4.41
N VAL A 130 -4.35 1.78 -4.86
CA VAL A 130 -4.58 0.83 -5.96
C VAL A 130 -5.75 -0.11 -5.73
N LEU A 131 -6.09 -0.45 -4.49
CA LEU A 131 -7.21 -1.36 -4.20
C LEU A 131 -8.56 -0.80 -4.64
N ARG A 132 -8.74 0.52 -4.69
CA ARG A 132 -9.96 1.14 -5.25
C ARG A 132 -10.18 0.80 -6.71
N TYR A 133 -9.11 0.50 -7.47
CA TYR A 133 -9.14 0.17 -8.90
C TYR A 133 -9.34 -1.32 -9.19
N THR A 134 -9.34 -2.16 -8.15
CA THR A 134 -9.61 -3.57 -8.34
C THR A 134 -11.09 -3.77 -8.70
N PRO A 135 -11.41 -4.69 -9.61
CA PRO A 135 -12.81 -4.97 -9.97
C PRO A 135 -13.69 -5.29 -8.76
N PHE A 136 -13.13 -5.96 -7.76
CA PHE A 136 -13.81 -6.34 -6.53
C PHE A 136 -14.31 -5.12 -5.73
N TYR A 137 -13.40 -4.24 -5.33
CA TYR A 137 -13.79 -3.08 -4.52
C TYR A 137 -14.54 -2.02 -5.32
N LEU A 138 -14.23 -1.86 -6.61
CA LEU A 138 -14.96 -0.94 -7.47
C LEU A 138 -16.43 -1.36 -7.62
N SER A 139 -16.69 -2.66 -7.88
CA SER A 139 -18.04 -3.19 -8.00
C SER A 139 -18.84 -3.05 -6.69
N ILE A 140 -18.21 -3.29 -5.54
CA ILE A 140 -18.83 -3.04 -4.23
C ILE A 140 -19.17 -1.55 -4.07
N LYS A 141 -18.24 -0.64 -4.42
CA LYS A 141 -18.48 0.80 -4.31
C LYS A 141 -19.62 1.28 -5.22
N GLU A 142 -19.73 0.74 -6.43
CA GLU A 142 -20.83 1.05 -7.34
C GLU A 142 -22.20 0.66 -6.73
N ARG A 143 -22.28 -0.52 -6.07
CA ARG A 143 -23.49 -0.97 -5.35
C ARG A 143 -23.82 -0.06 -4.17
N VAL A 144 -22.81 0.33 -3.39
CA VAL A 144 -22.98 1.29 -2.29
C VAL A 144 -23.45 2.64 -2.81
N ALA A 145 -22.78 3.18 -3.84
CA ALA A 145 -23.10 4.49 -4.42
C ALA A 145 -24.49 4.55 -5.09
N SER A 146 -25.00 3.41 -5.59
CA SER A 146 -26.36 3.32 -6.12
C SER A 146 -27.45 3.34 -5.04
N GLY A 147 -27.08 3.26 -3.76
CA GLY A 147 -28.03 3.16 -2.63
C GLY A 147 -28.74 1.82 -2.53
N GLU A 148 -28.21 0.77 -3.17
CA GLU A 148 -28.82 -0.57 -3.22
C GLU A 148 -29.04 -1.19 -1.84
N ILE A 149 -28.12 -0.93 -0.89
CA ILE A 149 -28.23 -1.39 0.51
C ILE A 149 -28.72 -0.30 1.47
N GLY A 150 -29.09 0.87 0.97
CA GLY A 150 -29.47 2.03 1.79
C GLY A 150 -28.29 2.71 2.48
N ASP A 151 -28.58 3.42 3.58
CA ASP A 151 -27.56 4.12 4.37
C ASP A 151 -26.73 3.11 5.16
N ILE A 152 -25.41 3.26 5.16
CA ILE A 152 -24.51 2.34 5.87
C ILE A 152 -24.63 2.58 7.38
N ILE A 153 -24.91 1.49 8.11
CA ILE A 153 -24.99 1.45 9.58
C ILE A 153 -23.63 1.03 10.16
N ASN A 154 -23.04 0.00 9.53
CA ASN A 154 -21.78 -0.58 10.01
C ASN A 154 -20.93 -1.06 8.83
N ILE A 155 -19.62 -0.86 8.93
CA ILE A 155 -18.64 -1.41 7.99
C ILE A 155 -17.54 -2.16 8.76
N GLN A 156 -17.24 -3.38 8.32
CA GLN A 156 -16.22 -4.23 8.92
C GLN A 156 -15.22 -4.61 7.83
N THR A 157 -13.95 -4.41 8.10
CA THR A 157 -12.86 -4.81 7.21
C THR A 157 -11.82 -5.64 7.97
N CYS A 158 -11.14 -6.53 7.29
CA CYS A 158 -9.98 -7.21 7.86
C CYS A 158 -8.89 -7.44 6.83
N GLU A 159 -7.66 -7.43 7.31
CA GLU A 159 -6.45 -7.82 6.57
C GLU A 159 -5.69 -8.89 7.36
N HIS A 160 -5.61 -10.09 6.81
CA HIS A 160 -4.74 -11.13 7.33
C HIS A 160 -3.46 -11.21 6.49
N VAL A 161 -2.36 -10.78 7.08
CA VAL A 161 -1.05 -10.81 6.43
C VAL A 161 -0.45 -12.21 6.63
N SER A 162 -0.26 -12.95 5.55
CA SER A 162 0.29 -14.31 5.63
C SER A 162 1.62 -14.35 6.37
N TYR A 163 1.92 -15.47 7.02
CA TYR A 163 3.18 -15.66 7.77
C TYR A 163 4.43 -15.40 6.92
N HIS A 164 4.38 -15.74 5.63
CA HIS A 164 5.48 -15.50 4.70
C HIS A 164 5.67 -14.00 4.44
N HIS A 165 4.59 -13.28 4.15
CA HIS A 165 4.61 -11.83 3.90
C HIS A 165 5.06 -11.06 5.14
N LEU A 166 4.47 -11.37 6.30
CA LEU A 166 4.85 -10.77 7.57
C LEU A 166 6.35 -10.96 7.85
N SER A 167 6.84 -12.21 7.73
CA SER A 167 8.25 -12.55 7.95
C SER A 167 9.21 -11.77 7.07
N THR A 168 8.84 -11.58 5.81
CA THR A 168 9.70 -10.95 4.80
C THR A 168 9.69 -9.44 4.91
N SER A 169 8.52 -8.81 5.06
CA SER A 169 8.39 -7.36 4.95
C SER A 169 8.41 -6.64 6.30
N TYR A 170 7.83 -7.26 7.35
CA TYR A 170 7.53 -6.58 8.62
C TYR A 170 8.28 -7.14 9.82
N VAL A 171 9.04 -8.22 9.67
CA VAL A 171 9.93 -8.74 10.73
C VAL A 171 11.39 -8.67 10.32
N ARG A 172 11.75 -9.06 9.08
CA ARG A 172 13.12 -9.00 8.55
C ARG A 172 13.36 -7.87 7.58
N GLY A 173 12.29 -7.35 6.96
CA GLY A 173 12.35 -6.39 5.87
C GLY A 173 12.37 -4.94 6.33
N LYS A 174 12.22 -4.06 5.36
CA LYS A 174 12.37 -2.62 5.52
C LYS A 174 11.31 -1.94 6.41
N TRP A 175 10.17 -2.57 6.64
CA TRP A 175 9.12 -2.08 7.55
C TRP A 175 9.11 -2.79 8.91
N ALA A 176 10.22 -3.40 9.31
CA ALA A 176 10.29 -4.18 10.55
C ALA A 176 10.41 -3.29 11.80
N ASN A 177 11.04 -2.14 11.68
CA ASN A 177 11.33 -1.25 12.81
C ASN A 177 10.86 0.17 12.50
N SER A 178 9.80 0.61 13.20
CA SER A 178 9.18 1.92 13.01
C SER A 178 10.07 3.09 13.40
N ASP A 179 11.07 2.89 14.25
CA ASP A 179 12.04 3.92 14.61
C ASP A 179 13.02 4.21 13.44
N VAL A 180 13.12 3.26 12.50
CA VAL A 180 13.99 3.37 11.32
C VAL A 180 13.20 3.77 10.07
N CYS A 181 12.07 3.09 9.80
CA CYS A 181 11.26 3.37 8.61
C CYS A 181 10.17 4.43 8.83
N HIS A 182 10.05 4.94 10.05
CA HIS A 182 9.06 5.94 10.47
C HIS A 182 7.60 5.61 10.13
N THR A 183 7.31 4.31 9.92
CA THR A 183 6.00 3.82 9.49
C THR A 183 5.54 2.67 10.37
N SER A 184 4.34 2.77 10.93
CA SER A 184 3.72 1.67 11.69
C SER A 184 3.23 0.55 10.76
N MET A 185 2.95 -0.63 11.33
CA MET A 185 2.36 -1.74 10.56
C MET A 185 0.99 -1.36 9.98
N LEU A 186 0.17 -0.64 10.74
CA LEU A 186 -1.14 -0.18 10.28
C LEU A 186 -0.98 0.79 9.09
N LEU A 187 -0.04 1.73 9.16
CA LEU A 187 0.21 2.70 8.10
C LEU A 187 0.82 2.05 6.86
N ALA A 188 1.89 1.25 7.02
CA ALA A 188 2.56 0.61 5.88
C ALA A 188 1.68 -0.35 5.10
N LYS A 189 0.81 -1.11 5.81
CA LYS A 189 0.00 -2.18 5.23
C LYS A 189 -1.47 -1.83 5.09
N CYS A 190 -2.12 -1.39 6.17
CA CYS A 190 -3.57 -1.25 6.25
C CYS A 190 -4.09 0.16 5.94
N CYS A 191 -3.21 1.11 5.56
CA CYS A 191 -3.69 2.39 5.02
C CYS A 191 -4.64 2.20 3.83
N HIS A 192 -4.47 1.14 3.04
CA HIS A 192 -5.42 0.75 2.00
C HIS A 192 -6.80 0.37 2.55
N ASP A 193 -6.84 -0.40 3.65
CA ASP A 193 -8.09 -0.92 4.20
C ASP A 193 -8.86 0.19 4.92
N ILE A 194 -8.16 1.08 5.61
CA ILE A 194 -8.76 2.28 6.21
C ILE A 194 -9.21 3.26 5.12
N ASP A 195 -8.44 3.42 4.04
CA ASP A 195 -8.84 4.20 2.87
C ASP A 195 -10.11 3.65 2.22
N LEU A 196 -10.20 2.33 2.02
CA LEU A 196 -11.41 1.67 1.51
C LEU A 196 -12.62 1.92 2.42
N MET A 197 -12.43 1.86 3.75
CA MET A 197 -13.48 2.19 4.71
C MET A 197 -13.96 3.63 4.54
N MET A 198 -13.04 4.60 4.48
CA MET A 198 -13.40 6.02 4.27
C MET A 198 -14.06 6.23 2.92
N TRP A 199 -13.62 5.54 1.87
CA TRP A 199 -14.21 5.62 0.53
C TRP A 199 -15.64 5.04 0.50
N MET A 200 -15.90 3.91 1.13
CA MET A 200 -17.27 3.39 1.25
C MET A 200 -18.18 4.35 2.02
N MET A 201 -17.66 5.00 3.06
CA MET A 201 -18.35 5.96 3.94
C MET A 201 -18.23 7.42 3.46
N SER A 202 -18.11 7.67 2.15
CA SER A 202 -17.78 9.00 1.60
C SER A 202 -18.86 10.08 1.81
N ASP A 203 -20.06 9.73 2.23
CA ASP A 203 -21.17 10.64 2.57
C ASP A 203 -21.15 11.15 4.03
N THR A 204 -20.20 10.66 4.83
CA THR A 204 -19.99 11.07 6.22
C THR A 204 -18.50 11.23 6.54
N GLN A 205 -18.17 11.61 7.75
CA GLN A 205 -16.80 11.77 8.21
C GLN A 205 -16.55 11.00 9.50
N PRO A 206 -15.33 10.45 9.71
CA PRO A 206 -14.97 9.86 11.00
C PRO A 206 -14.96 10.93 12.09
N SER A 207 -15.33 10.55 13.31
CA SER A 207 -15.44 11.45 14.48
C SER A 207 -14.56 11.03 15.65
N MET A 208 -14.46 9.71 15.91
CA MET A 208 -13.67 9.14 17.01
C MET A 208 -13.00 7.85 16.58
N ILE A 209 -11.80 7.59 17.08
CA ILE A 209 -11.00 6.38 16.85
C ILE A 209 -10.59 5.78 18.19
N SER A 210 -10.69 4.45 18.31
CA SER A 210 -10.09 3.69 19.41
C SER A 210 -9.41 2.44 18.87
N SER A 211 -8.28 2.04 19.47
CA SER A 211 -7.49 0.95 18.92
C SER A 211 -6.67 0.21 19.97
N PHE A 212 -6.56 -1.12 19.81
CA PHE A 212 -5.69 -1.99 20.58
C PHE A 212 -4.85 -2.85 19.65
N GLY A 213 -3.61 -3.11 20.02
CA GLY A 213 -2.70 -3.96 19.27
C GLY A 213 -1.36 -4.12 19.96
N SER A 214 -0.64 -5.17 19.65
CA SER A 214 0.69 -5.41 20.23
C SER A 214 1.56 -6.27 19.33
N LYS A 215 2.84 -6.39 19.67
CA LYS A 215 3.73 -7.43 19.15
C LYS A 215 3.56 -8.66 20.04
N PHE A 216 2.98 -9.73 19.50
CA PHE A 216 2.68 -10.96 20.25
C PHE A 216 3.63 -12.11 19.91
N GLN A 217 3.86 -12.39 18.63
CA GLN A 217 4.48 -13.62 18.17
C GLN A 217 6.01 -13.53 18.08
N PHE A 218 6.55 -12.55 17.38
CA PHE A 218 7.97 -12.48 17.03
C PHE A 218 8.80 -11.71 18.06
N LYS A 219 8.99 -12.38 19.20
CA LYS A 219 9.77 -11.90 20.34
C LYS A 219 10.85 -12.92 20.70
N PRO A 220 11.99 -12.50 21.29
CA PRO A 220 13.07 -13.39 21.70
C PRO A 220 12.61 -14.52 22.64
N GLU A 221 11.70 -14.24 23.57
CA GLU A 221 11.16 -15.21 24.52
C GLU A 221 10.34 -16.34 23.88
N ASN A 222 9.82 -16.12 22.66
CA ASN A 222 9.07 -17.11 21.90
C ASN A 222 9.97 -17.95 20.97
N ALA A 223 11.29 -17.70 20.96
CA ALA A 223 12.20 -18.48 20.16
C ALA A 223 12.32 -19.91 20.70
N PRO A 224 12.36 -20.95 19.84
CA PRO A 224 12.77 -22.27 20.27
C PRO A 224 14.12 -22.23 21.01
N LYS A 225 14.31 -23.06 22.06
CA LYS A 225 15.53 -23.03 22.89
C LYS A 225 16.82 -23.21 22.08
N GLU A 226 16.75 -24.06 21.05
CA GLU A 226 17.87 -24.38 20.18
C GLU A 226 18.09 -23.37 19.05
N ALA A 227 17.24 -22.35 18.95
CA ALA A 227 17.29 -21.37 17.82
C ALA A 227 18.62 -20.59 17.86
N GLY A 228 19.34 -20.64 16.75
CA GLY A 228 20.53 -19.82 16.50
C GLY A 228 20.18 -18.33 16.29
N THR A 229 21.17 -17.54 15.90
CA THR A 229 21.03 -16.13 15.58
C THR A 229 20.78 -15.90 14.09
N LYS A 230 21.36 -16.73 13.23
CA LYS A 230 21.19 -16.73 11.78
C LYS A 230 20.84 -18.12 11.25
N CYS A 231 19.83 -18.21 10.39
CA CYS A 231 19.30 -19.49 9.91
C CYS A 231 20.35 -20.36 9.22
N LEU A 232 21.23 -19.78 8.39
CA LEU A 232 22.21 -20.51 7.58
C LEU A 232 23.62 -20.56 8.20
N VAL A 233 23.79 -20.09 9.44
CA VAL A 233 25.11 -20.00 10.09
C VAL A 233 25.18 -20.90 11.33
N ASP A 234 24.27 -20.69 12.29
CA ASP A 234 24.34 -21.25 13.62
C ASP A 234 23.05 -21.92 14.12
N CYS A 235 22.02 -22.03 13.26
CA CYS A 235 20.71 -22.54 13.66
C CYS A 235 20.54 -24.03 13.32
N PRO A 236 20.49 -24.97 14.29
CA PRO A 236 20.24 -26.37 14.02
C PRO A 236 18.84 -26.68 13.51
N LEU A 237 17.91 -25.73 13.64
CA LEU A 237 16.53 -25.86 13.21
C LEU A 237 16.31 -25.39 11.76
N VAL A 238 17.35 -25.14 10.99
CA VAL A 238 17.27 -24.52 9.66
C VAL A 238 16.36 -25.29 8.70
N ASP A 239 16.32 -26.60 8.76
CA ASP A 239 15.53 -27.46 7.88
C ASP A 239 14.09 -27.73 8.38
N THR A 240 13.84 -27.54 9.68
CA THR A 240 12.55 -27.85 10.32
C THR A 240 11.71 -26.60 10.64
N CYS A 241 12.36 -25.46 10.83
CA CYS A 241 11.68 -24.21 11.18
C CYS A 241 10.84 -23.69 10.01
N ARG A 242 9.55 -23.43 10.26
CA ARG A 242 8.63 -22.85 9.26
C ARG A 242 9.03 -21.45 8.79
N TYR A 243 9.82 -20.75 9.58
CA TYR A 243 10.30 -19.38 9.30
C TYR A 243 11.78 -19.37 8.88
N SER A 244 12.37 -20.53 8.59
CA SER A 244 13.76 -20.61 8.13
C SER A 244 13.96 -19.77 6.87
N ALA A 245 15.02 -18.94 6.85
CA ALA A 245 15.41 -18.19 5.67
C ALA A 245 15.74 -19.12 4.48
N LYS A 246 16.34 -20.29 4.74
CA LYS A 246 16.57 -21.31 3.72
C LYS A 246 15.27 -21.73 3.07
N ARG A 247 14.28 -22.14 3.87
CA ARG A 247 12.99 -22.62 3.37
C ARG A 247 12.21 -21.53 2.64
N LEU A 248 12.10 -20.33 3.23
CA LEU A 248 11.27 -19.25 2.68
C LEU A 248 11.87 -18.61 1.44
N TYR A 249 13.20 -18.56 1.32
CA TYR A 249 13.87 -17.73 0.33
C TYR A 249 14.68 -18.50 -0.70
N LEU A 250 15.17 -19.69 -0.36
CA LEU A 250 15.95 -20.54 -1.28
C LEU A 250 15.13 -21.72 -1.80
N ASP A 251 14.65 -22.59 -0.87
CA ASP A 251 14.00 -23.84 -1.26
C ASP A 251 12.61 -23.64 -1.84
N GLN A 252 11.84 -22.68 -1.30
CA GLN A 252 10.45 -22.43 -1.68
C GLN A 252 10.18 -20.90 -1.81
N PRO A 253 10.91 -20.19 -2.66
CA PRO A 253 10.70 -18.77 -2.82
C PRO A 253 9.28 -18.52 -3.33
N LYS A 254 8.54 -17.68 -2.62
CA LYS A 254 7.18 -17.26 -2.96
C LYS A 254 7.15 -15.75 -3.24
N ARG A 255 5.99 -15.28 -3.54
CA ARG A 255 5.52 -13.95 -3.88
C ARG A 255 6.38 -12.76 -3.37
N TRP A 256 6.88 -12.80 -2.12
CA TRP A 256 7.59 -11.67 -1.51
C TRP A 256 9.12 -11.83 -1.50
N ALA A 257 9.64 -12.95 -1.99
CA ALA A 257 11.07 -13.25 -1.99
C ALA A 257 11.92 -12.22 -2.78
N PHE A 258 11.33 -11.51 -3.72
CA PHE A 258 12.05 -10.52 -4.52
C PHE A 258 12.62 -9.35 -3.71
N TYR A 259 11.97 -8.94 -2.61
CA TYR A 259 12.48 -7.88 -1.75
C TYR A 259 13.83 -8.20 -1.10
N ILE A 260 14.16 -9.50 -1.02
CA ILE A 260 15.36 -9.99 -0.36
C ILE A 260 16.60 -9.72 -1.22
N TRP A 261 16.40 -9.72 -2.54
CA TRP A 261 17.47 -9.69 -3.52
C TRP A 261 17.83 -8.28 -3.99
N ASP A 262 17.28 -7.23 -3.37
CA ASP A 262 17.59 -5.83 -3.71
C ASP A 262 19.09 -5.56 -3.74
N LYS A 263 19.87 -6.13 -2.80
CA LYS A 263 21.33 -5.99 -2.75
C LYS A 263 22.08 -6.73 -3.86
N LEU A 264 21.40 -7.58 -4.61
CA LEU A 264 21.94 -8.31 -5.76
C LEU A 264 21.51 -7.71 -7.09
N GLU A 265 20.78 -6.60 -7.11
CA GLU A 265 20.29 -5.95 -8.36
C GLU A 265 21.44 -5.56 -9.32
N GLY A 266 22.66 -5.34 -8.81
CA GLY A 266 23.86 -5.05 -9.61
C GLY A 266 24.55 -6.26 -10.19
N ILE A 267 24.15 -7.46 -9.85
CA ILE A 267 24.73 -8.71 -10.34
C ILE A 267 23.83 -9.23 -11.47
N GLU A 268 24.37 -9.30 -12.67
CA GLU A 268 23.68 -9.93 -13.79
C GLU A 268 23.60 -11.45 -13.54
N ASN A 269 22.37 -11.98 -13.43
CA ASN A 269 22.09 -13.39 -13.14
C ASN A 269 22.71 -13.90 -11.82
N PRO A 270 22.29 -13.38 -10.63
CA PRO A 270 22.85 -13.83 -9.36
C PRO A 270 22.65 -15.33 -9.16
N THR A 271 23.74 -16.01 -8.76
CA THR A 271 23.77 -17.46 -8.53
C THR A 271 23.11 -17.81 -7.19
N ASP A 272 22.89 -19.11 -6.94
CA ASP A 272 22.42 -19.58 -5.63
C ASP A 272 23.48 -19.36 -4.55
N GLU A 273 24.76 -19.38 -4.91
CA GLU A 273 25.86 -19.07 -3.99
C GLU A 273 25.81 -17.59 -3.54
N ASP A 274 25.57 -16.65 -4.47
CA ASP A 274 25.39 -15.23 -4.15
C ASP A 274 24.23 -15.03 -3.17
N ARG A 275 23.13 -15.72 -3.39
CA ARG A 275 21.94 -15.68 -2.51
C ARG A 275 22.22 -16.25 -1.13
N ILE A 276 22.91 -17.39 -1.06
CA ILE A 276 23.32 -18.02 0.20
C ILE A 276 24.29 -17.11 0.95
N ASN A 277 25.28 -16.53 0.28
CA ASN A 277 26.25 -15.64 0.89
C ASN A 277 25.59 -14.35 1.41
N LEU A 278 24.61 -13.78 0.69
CA LEU A 278 23.81 -12.65 1.17
C LEU A 278 23.10 -13.00 2.49
N LEU A 279 22.45 -14.18 2.56
CA LEU A 279 21.72 -14.61 3.76
C LEU A 279 22.63 -15.00 4.93
N LYS A 280 23.84 -15.46 4.68
CA LYS A 280 24.87 -15.71 5.71
C LYS A 280 25.52 -14.43 6.22
N GLY A 281 25.62 -13.42 5.36
CA GLY A 281 26.23 -12.11 5.64
C GLY A 281 25.37 -11.22 6.53
N ASP A 282 25.49 -9.91 6.37
CA ASP A 282 24.81 -8.90 7.22
C ASP A 282 23.35 -8.62 6.86
N SER A 283 22.78 -9.40 5.95
CA SER A 283 21.37 -9.27 5.60
C SER A 283 20.45 -9.63 6.76
N ASN A 284 19.51 -8.75 7.08
CA ASN A 284 18.46 -9.04 8.08
C ASN A 284 17.61 -10.25 7.69
N TYR A 285 17.51 -10.56 6.38
CA TYR A 285 16.73 -11.68 5.88
C TYR A 285 17.30 -13.06 6.32
N GLY A 286 18.60 -13.14 6.66
CA GLY A 286 19.22 -14.34 7.22
C GLY A 286 19.03 -14.51 8.71
N ARG A 287 18.59 -13.48 9.47
CA ARG A 287 18.46 -13.52 10.94
C ARG A 287 17.32 -14.44 11.39
N CYS A 288 17.46 -14.98 12.58
CA CYS A 288 16.37 -15.68 13.25
C CYS A 288 15.18 -14.72 13.42
N ILE A 289 13.99 -15.14 12.99
CA ILE A 289 12.79 -14.29 13.02
C ILE A 289 12.40 -13.81 14.41
N TYR A 290 12.69 -14.58 15.44
CA TYR A 290 12.43 -14.23 16.84
C TYR A 290 13.50 -13.31 17.46
N LYS A 291 14.65 -13.15 16.78
CA LYS A 291 15.78 -12.34 17.25
C LYS A 291 16.07 -11.14 16.35
N CYS A 292 15.08 -10.74 15.56
CA CYS A 292 15.10 -9.47 14.82
C CYS A 292 14.82 -8.31 15.76
N ASP A 293 15.23 -7.11 15.33
CA ASP A 293 15.00 -5.85 16.03
C ASP A 293 13.67 -5.18 15.65
N ASN A 294 12.70 -5.98 15.16
CA ASN A 294 11.38 -5.53 14.83
C ASN A 294 10.60 -5.01 16.05
N ASN A 295 9.97 -3.85 15.92
CA ASN A 295 9.13 -3.26 16.96
C ASN A 295 7.67 -3.02 16.52
N VAL A 296 7.35 -3.25 15.24
CA VAL A 296 5.98 -3.11 14.74
C VAL A 296 5.04 -4.18 15.33
N VAL A 297 3.78 -3.83 15.49
CA VAL A 297 2.74 -4.74 15.99
C VAL A 297 2.45 -5.85 14.97
N ASP A 298 2.11 -7.05 15.42
CA ASP A 298 1.68 -8.14 14.54
C ASP A 298 0.16 -8.34 14.51
N HIS A 299 -0.58 -7.63 15.36
CA HIS A 299 -2.04 -7.51 15.29
C HIS A 299 -2.51 -6.17 15.83
N GLN A 300 -3.61 -5.65 15.25
CA GLN A 300 -4.24 -4.40 15.68
C GLN A 300 -5.70 -4.37 15.27
N SER A 301 -6.57 -4.02 16.24
CA SER A 301 -8.00 -3.80 16.01
C SER A 301 -8.31 -2.32 16.17
N VAL A 302 -9.05 -1.77 15.20
CA VAL A 302 -9.43 -0.36 15.15
C VAL A 302 -10.95 -0.25 15.15
N LEU A 303 -11.49 0.64 15.96
CA LEU A 303 -12.91 1.02 16.00
C LEU A 303 -13.03 2.48 15.57
N VAL A 304 -13.92 2.75 14.63
CA VAL A 304 -14.21 4.08 14.08
C VAL A 304 -15.67 4.44 14.37
N SER A 305 -15.93 5.63 14.90
CA SER A 305 -17.26 6.22 14.94
C SER A 305 -17.37 7.32 13.88
N PHE A 306 -18.48 7.40 13.19
CA PHE A 306 -18.76 8.41 12.17
C PHE A 306 -19.76 9.46 12.67
N LYS A 307 -19.75 10.66 12.04
CA LYS A 307 -20.60 11.78 12.45
C LYS A 307 -22.12 11.50 12.31
N ASN A 308 -22.50 10.62 11.38
CA ASN A 308 -23.89 10.20 11.18
C ASN A 308 -24.36 9.10 12.15
N GLY A 309 -23.49 8.64 13.07
CA GLY A 309 -23.77 7.58 14.05
C GLY A 309 -23.38 6.17 13.57
N ALA A 310 -22.98 6.00 12.32
CA ALA A 310 -22.45 4.72 11.84
C ALA A 310 -21.13 4.36 12.54
N THR A 311 -20.78 3.07 12.49
CA THR A 311 -19.54 2.56 13.06
C THR A 311 -18.74 1.75 12.04
N GLY A 312 -17.41 1.75 12.20
CA GLY A 312 -16.51 0.92 11.41
C GLY A 312 -15.54 0.14 12.28
N THR A 313 -15.17 -1.05 11.85
CA THR A 313 -14.12 -1.84 12.48
C THR A 313 -13.10 -2.34 11.45
N HIS A 314 -11.83 -2.32 11.84
CA HIS A 314 -10.77 -2.95 11.05
C HIS A 314 -9.93 -3.87 11.93
N ASN A 315 -9.68 -5.10 11.47
CA ASN A 315 -8.83 -6.05 12.15
C ASN A 315 -7.64 -6.45 11.26
N MET A 316 -6.44 -6.05 11.66
CA MET A 316 -5.19 -6.48 11.06
C MET A 316 -4.59 -7.61 11.90
N VAL A 317 -4.27 -8.74 11.28
CA VAL A 317 -3.58 -9.87 11.92
C VAL A 317 -2.44 -10.36 11.02
N GLY A 318 -1.23 -10.33 11.54
CA GLY A 318 -0.05 -10.86 10.87
C GLY A 318 0.27 -12.29 11.30
N GLY A 319 0.89 -13.07 10.40
CA GLY A 319 1.30 -14.44 10.67
C GLY A 319 0.23 -15.50 10.40
N SER A 320 -0.86 -15.15 9.73
CA SER A 320 -1.90 -16.09 9.31
C SER A 320 -1.37 -17.13 8.30
N ALA A 321 -2.07 -18.27 8.18
CA ALA A 321 -1.70 -19.35 7.27
C ALA A 321 -1.72 -18.94 5.79
N GLY A 322 -2.64 -18.04 5.41
CA GLY A 322 -2.75 -17.46 4.08
C GLY A 322 -3.20 -16.00 4.15
N PRO A 323 -3.07 -15.23 3.06
CA PRO A 323 -3.63 -13.90 2.99
C PRO A 323 -5.15 -13.94 3.03
N MET A 324 -5.80 -12.90 3.57
CA MET A 324 -7.24 -12.72 3.50
C MET A 324 -7.58 -11.25 3.63
N ARG A 325 -8.45 -10.77 2.76
CA ARG A 325 -9.13 -9.48 2.92
C ARG A 325 -10.63 -9.67 2.80
N ARG A 326 -11.36 -9.26 3.81
CA ARG A 326 -12.82 -9.28 3.81
C ARG A 326 -13.40 -7.92 4.09
N ILE A 327 -14.56 -7.71 3.51
CA ILE A 327 -15.39 -6.54 3.76
C ILE A 327 -16.83 -6.97 4.02
N HIS A 328 -17.44 -6.41 5.07
CA HIS A 328 -18.86 -6.58 5.36
C HIS A 328 -19.46 -5.20 5.59
N ILE A 329 -20.43 -4.82 4.78
CA ILE A 329 -21.12 -3.54 4.85
C ILE A 329 -22.58 -3.81 5.12
N ILE A 330 -23.09 -3.30 6.23
CA ILE A 330 -24.49 -3.45 6.64
C ILE A 330 -25.18 -2.10 6.51
N GLY A 331 -26.20 -2.05 5.68
CA GLY A 331 -27.01 -0.87 5.43
C GLY A 331 -28.45 -1.04 5.87
N THR A 332 -29.25 0.03 5.74
CA THR A 332 -30.66 0.07 6.17
C THR A 332 -31.59 -0.80 5.31
N LYS A 333 -31.17 -1.24 4.12
CA LYS A 333 -31.97 -2.04 3.18
C LYS A 333 -31.36 -3.39 2.87
N GLY A 334 -30.13 -3.65 3.29
CA GLY A 334 -29.42 -4.89 2.98
C GLY A 334 -27.95 -4.83 3.40
N GLU A 335 -27.20 -5.83 2.97
CA GLU A 335 -25.80 -5.99 3.32
C GLU A 335 -24.96 -6.50 2.14
N ILE A 336 -23.68 -6.16 2.13
CA ILE A 336 -22.68 -6.70 1.20
C ILE A 336 -21.61 -7.41 2.03
N TYR A 337 -21.34 -8.68 1.72
CA TYR A 337 -20.23 -9.44 2.31
C TYR A 337 -19.33 -9.98 1.22
N GLY A 338 -18.03 -9.71 1.29
CA GLY A 338 -17.08 -10.09 0.26
C GLY A 338 -15.74 -10.60 0.80
N ASP A 339 -15.15 -11.54 0.04
CA ASP A 339 -13.78 -12.02 0.22
C ASP A 339 -12.97 -11.67 -1.03
N PHE A 340 -11.96 -10.83 -0.84
CA PHE A 340 -11.14 -10.31 -1.94
C PHE A 340 -10.28 -11.40 -2.57
N GLU A 341 -9.77 -12.33 -1.78
CA GLU A 341 -8.90 -13.41 -2.30
C GLU A 341 -9.70 -14.40 -3.16
N GLU A 342 -11.00 -14.53 -2.90
CA GLU A 342 -11.91 -15.33 -3.73
C GLU A 342 -12.51 -14.53 -4.89
N SER A 343 -12.31 -13.21 -4.95
CA SER A 343 -12.93 -12.29 -5.92
C SER A 343 -14.45 -12.42 -5.98
N LYS A 344 -15.08 -12.67 -4.83
CA LYS A 344 -16.51 -12.91 -4.69
C LYS A 344 -17.12 -12.07 -3.60
N PHE A 345 -18.33 -11.59 -3.84
CA PHE A 345 -19.15 -10.98 -2.80
C PHE A 345 -20.63 -11.31 -2.99
N THR A 346 -21.38 -11.19 -1.90
CA THR A 346 -22.84 -11.33 -1.89
C THR A 346 -23.49 -10.00 -1.59
N VAL A 347 -24.63 -9.74 -2.24
CA VAL A 347 -25.54 -8.66 -1.88
C VAL A 347 -26.82 -9.29 -1.37
N ALA A 348 -27.09 -9.12 -0.09
CA ALA A 348 -28.31 -9.62 0.54
C ALA A 348 -29.24 -8.43 0.86
N LYS A 349 -30.48 -8.47 0.39
CA LYS A 349 -31.46 -7.40 0.61
C LYS A 349 -32.63 -7.92 1.45
N ILE A 350 -33.14 -7.09 2.34
CA ILE A 350 -34.35 -7.35 3.10
C ILE A 350 -35.50 -7.53 2.11
N HIS A 351 -36.27 -8.61 2.25
CA HIS A 351 -37.39 -8.86 1.34
C HIS A 351 -38.49 -7.81 1.57
N PRO A 352 -38.96 -7.12 0.49
CA PRO A 352 -39.84 -5.96 0.65
C PRO A 352 -41.21 -6.26 1.22
N THR A 353 -41.67 -7.52 1.13
CA THR A 353 -43.05 -7.90 1.52
C THR A 353 -43.14 -9.17 2.36
N LYS A 354 -42.06 -9.89 2.60
CA LYS A 354 -42.08 -11.11 3.41
C LYS A 354 -41.20 -10.95 4.65
N THR A 355 -41.73 -11.33 5.79
CA THR A 355 -41.05 -11.29 7.09
C THR A 355 -40.00 -12.41 7.17
N ASP A 356 -38.84 -12.10 7.73
CA ASP A 356 -37.67 -12.98 7.90
C ASP A 356 -37.12 -13.63 6.61
N GLU A 357 -37.43 -13.03 5.46
CA GLU A 357 -36.82 -13.44 4.19
C GLU A 357 -35.86 -12.38 3.66
N LYS A 358 -34.88 -12.83 2.88
CA LYS A 358 -33.95 -11.99 2.15
C LYS A 358 -33.76 -12.50 0.73
N THR A 359 -33.45 -11.59 -0.19
CA THR A 359 -32.95 -11.95 -1.51
C THR A 359 -31.42 -11.90 -1.48
N VAL A 360 -30.76 -12.85 -2.12
CA VAL A 360 -29.30 -12.93 -2.16
C VAL A 360 -28.84 -13.02 -3.60
N GLU A 361 -28.00 -12.10 -4.02
CA GLU A 361 -27.24 -12.13 -5.26
C GLU A 361 -25.80 -12.51 -4.92
N VAL A 362 -25.21 -13.46 -5.66
CA VAL A 362 -23.78 -13.80 -5.58
C VAL A 362 -23.10 -13.19 -6.80
N VAL A 363 -22.13 -12.33 -6.57
CA VAL A 363 -21.30 -11.74 -7.61
C VAL A 363 -19.94 -12.44 -7.59
N ASP A 364 -19.71 -13.27 -8.59
CA ASP A 364 -18.41 -13.91 -8.84
C ASP A 364 -17.72 -13.17 -9.99
N LEU A 365 -16.67 -12.43 -9.67
CA LEU A 365 -15.98 -11.64 -10.69
C LEU A 365 -15.07 -12.48 -11.57
N ASN A 366 -14.82 -13.76 -11.21
CA ASN A 366 -13.94 -14.70 -11.89
C ASN A 366 -12.62 -14.04 -12.39
N VAL A 367 -12.23 -12.98 -11.70
CA VAL A 367 -10.96 -12.31 -11.90
C VAL A 367 -10.02 -13.02 -10.94
N ASN A 368 -8.89 -13.49 -11.42
CA ASN A 368 -7.84 -13.91 -10.51
C ASN A 368 -7.64 -12.77 -9.51
N GLY A 369 -8.12 -12.95 -8.29
CA GLY A 369 -7.90 -12.00 -7.22
C GLY A 369 -6.41 -11.71 -7.15
N ASP A 370 -5.99 -10.72 -6.38
CA ASP A 370 -4.57 -10.39 -6.28
C ASP A 370 -3.75 -11.55 -5.65
N MET A 371 -3.86 -12.73 -6.24
CA MET A 371 -3.10 -13.94 -5.88
C MET A 371 -1.59 -13.72 -6.03
N VAL A 372 -1.18 -12.70 -6.77
CA VAL A 372 0.21 -12.37 -7.09
C VAL A 372 0.68 -11.07 -6.40
N GLY A 373 -0.18 -10.39 -5.65
CA GLY A 373 0.13 -9.15 -4.90
C GLY A 373 0.65 -8.03 -5.78
N ALA A 374 1.63 -7.30 -5.26
CA ALA A 374 2.26 -6.21 -6.00
C ALA A 374 2.86 -6.63 -7.35
N TYR A 375 3.17 -7.90 -7.55
CA TYR A 375 3.66 -8.45 -8.81
C TYR A 375 2.56 -8.71 -9.84
N GLY A 376 1.35 -9.03 -9.40
CA GLY A 376 0.24 -9.35 -10.28
C GLY A 376 -0.56 -8.15 -10.76
N GLY A 377 -0.10 -6.92 -10.46
CA GLY A 377 -0.80 -5.70 -10.85
C GLY A 377 -2.17 -5.55 -10.18
N HIS A 378 -2.32 -6.08 -8.97
CA HIS A 378 -3.56 -5.97 -8.16
C HIS A 378 -4.82 -6.24 -9.01
N GLY A 379 -4.85 -7.34 -9.76
CA GLY A 379 -5.96 -7.66 -10.65
C GLY A 379 -6.18 -6.63 -11.77
N GLY A 380 -5.10 -6.00 -12.27
CA GLY A 380 -5.15 -4.93 -13.26
C GLY A 380 -5.37 -3.52 -12.68
N GLY A 381 -5.43 -3.39 -11.36
CA GLY A 381 -5.64 -2.10 -10.69
C GLY A 381 -4.51 -1.10 -10.91
N ASP A 382 -3.27 -1.56 -10.98
CA ASP A 382 -2.11 -0.68 -11.20
C ASP A 382 -2.15 0.05 -12.54
N GLU A 383 -2.52 -0.64 -13.62
CA GLU A 383 -2.62 -0.05 -14.96
C GLU A 383 -3.80 0.93 -15.04
N LYS A 384 -4.95 0.55 -14.46
CA LYS A 384 -6.13 1.43 -14.38
C LYS A 384 -5.84 2.70 -13.58
N LEU A 385 -5.11 2.59 -12.47
CA LEU A 385 -4.69 3.73 -11.66
C LEU A 385 -3.79 4.68 -12.47
N ALA A 386 -2.78 4.15 -13.17
CA ALA A 386 -1.89 4.96 -14.00
C ALA A 386 -2.64 5.66 -15.16
N ALA A 387 -3.60 4.96 -15.78
CA ALA A 387 -4.45 5.54 -16.83
C ALA A 387 -5.36 6.64 -16.28
N ASP A 388 -5.96 6.43 -15.10
CA ASP A 388 -6.83 7.41 -14.45
C ASP A 388 -6.05 8.67 -14.00
N PHE A 389 -4.79 8.49 -13.59
CA PHE A 389 -3.88 9.61 -13.32
C PHE A 389 -3.70 10.51 -14.56
N VAL A 390 -3.50 9.92 -15.73
CA VAL A 390 -3.41 10.67 -16.97
C VAL A 390 -4.69 11.45 -17.26
N GLU A 391 -5.87 10.82 -17.10
CA GLU A 391 -7.15 11.49 -17.29
C GLU A 391 -7.38 12.61 -16.26
N PHE A 392 -6.99 12.38 -15.00
CA PHE A 392 -7.03 13.39 -13.95
C PHE A 392 -6.20 14.63 -14.32
N LEU A 393 -4.98 14.43 -14.85
CA LEU A 393 -4.11 15.53 -15.29
C LEU A 393 -4.66 16.26 -16.52
N ARG A 394 -5.23 15.55 -17.48
CA ARG A 394 -5.83 16.13 -18.69
C ARG A 394 -7.08 16.97 -18.39
N GLY A 395 -7.61 16.92 -17.16
CA GLY A 395 -8.85 17.58 -16.78
C GLY A 395 -10.09 16.86 -17.27
N GLY A 396 -9.96 15.59 -17.61
CA GLY A 396 -11.08 14.68 -17.88
C GLY A 396 -11.88 14.38 -16.61
N LYS A 397 -12.96 13.60 -16.76
CA LYS A 397 -13.71 13.09 -15.60
C LYS A 397 -12.98 11.87 -15.05
N PRO A 398 -12.35 11.97 -13.86
CA PRO A 398 -11.69 10.83 -13.25
C PRO A 398 -12.73 9.75 -12.89
N SER A 399 -12.25 8.51 -12.75
CA SER A 399 -13.09 7.39 -12.35
C SER A 399 -13.59 7.54 -10.90
N LEU A 400 -14.56 6.73 -10.52
CA LEU A 400 -15.03 6.64 -9.12
C LEU A 400 -13.89 6.25 -8.15
N ALA A 401 -12.86 5.55 -8.65
CA ALA A 401 -11.71 5.09 -7.88
C ALA A 401 -10.63 6.18 -7.67
N CYS A 402 -10.65 7.26 -8.45
CA CYS A 402 -9.65 8.33 -8.37
C CYS A 402 -9.54 8.89 -6.94
N THR A 403 -8.32 9.06 -6.48
CA THR A 403 -8.04 9.49 -5.11
C THR A 403 -7.10 10.68 -5.14
N SER A 404 -7.62 11.90 -5.05
CA SER A 404 -6.78 13.07 -4.80
C SER A 404 -6.14 12.99 -3.41
N ILE A 405 -5.07 13.75 -3.19
CA ILE A 405 -4.48 13.84 -1.86
C ILE A 405 -5.49 14.26 -0.79
N PHE A 406 -6.45 15.13 -1.16
CA PHE A 406 -7.48 15.62 -0.25
C PHE A 406 -8.45 14.51 0.19
N ASP A 407 -8.76 13.56 -0.70
CA ASP A 407 -9.62 12.41 -0.40
C ASP A 407 -8.92 11.41 0.53
N SER A 408 -7.58 11.40 0.55
CA SER A 408 -6.77 10.48 1.37
C SER A 408 -6.50 10.97 2.79
N VAL A 409 -6.75 12.25 3.09
CA VAL A 409 -6.48 12.87 4.40
C VAL A 409 -7.20 12.15 5.53
N ALA A 410 -8.49 11.88 5.39
CA ALA A 410 -9.28 11.24 6.42
C ALA A 410 -8.74 9.84 6.78
N GLY A 411 -8.39 9.04 5.79
CA GLY A 411 -7.83 7.70 5.99
C GLY A 411 -6.50 7.72 6.73
N HIS A 412 -5.55 8.57 6.31
CA HIS A 412 -4.25 8.69 6.95
C HIS A 412 -4.35 9.23 8.38
N LEU A 413 -5.18 10.26 8.60
CA LEU A 413 -5.42 10.79 9.95
C LEU A 413 -6.01 9.73 10.87
N CYS A 414 -6.95 8.90 10.39
CA CYS A 414 -7.50 7.79 11.16
C CYS A 414 -6.42 6.77 11.56
N VAL A 415 -5.45 6.48 10.68
CA VAL A 415 -4.34 5.59 11.00
C VAL A 415 -3.44 6.17 12.08
N TYR A 416 -3.03 7.44 11.98
CA TYR A 416 -2.20 8.07 13.00
C TYR A 416 -2.89 8.11 14.37
N LEU A 417 -4.19 8.42 14.38
CA LEU A 417 -4.99 8.44 15.60
C LEU A 417 -5.24 7.03 16.17
N ALA A 418 -5.33 6.00 15.33
CA ALA A 418 -5.42 4.62 15.77
C ALA A 418 -4.12 4.16 16.45
N ASP A 419 -2.95 4.51 15.89
CA ASP A 419 -1.67 4.22 16.52
C ASP A 419 -1.50 4.95 17.85
N LYS A 420 -1.86 6.24 17.88
CA LYS A 420 -1.87 7.02 19.12
C LYS A 420 -2.79 6.42 20.17
N SER A 421 -4.01 6.04 19.80
CA SER A 421 -4.97 5.37 20.71
C SER A 421 -4.39 4.08 21.27
N ARG A 422 -3.75 3.25 20.42
CA ARG A 422 -3.08 2.01 20.84
C ARG A 422 -1.98 2.29 21.86
N GLU A 423 -1.14 3.29 21.66
CA GLU A 423 -0.07 3.71 22.56
C GLU A 423 -0.59 4.24 23.89
N GLU A 424 -1.77 4.86 23.87
CA GLU A 424 -2.50 5.35 25.04
C GLU A 424 -3.51 4.33 25.59
N ASN A 425 -3.26 3.03 25.42
CA ASN A 425 -4.08 1.92 25.96
C ASN A 425 -5.57 1.98 25.55
N GLY A 426 -5.83 2.31 24.29
CA GLY A 426 -7.17 2.34 23.72
C GLY A 426 -7.96 3.63 23.97
N MET A 427 -7.33 4.67 24.51
CA MET A 427 -7.99 5.97 24.74
C MET A 427 -8.56 6.51 23.43
N PRO A 428 -9.86 6.87 23.41
CA PRO A 428 -10.50 7.40 22.21
C PRO A 428 -9.83 8.71 21.74
N GLN A 429 -9.54 8.80 20.45
CA GLN A 429 -8.95 9.96 19.80
C GLN A 429 -10.01 10.66 18.94
N LYS A 430 -10.14 11.98 19.09
CA LYS A 430 -11.06 12.79 18.27
C LYS A 430 -10.45 13.07 16.90
N VAL A 431 -11.22 12.84 15.83
CA VAL A 431 -10.80 13.16 14.45
C VAL A 431 -11.13 14.62 14.14
N ASN A 432 -10.12 15.41 13.79
CA ASN A 432 -10.24 16.83 13.39
C ASN A 432 -9.70 16.96 11.95
N LEU A 433 -10.59 16.86 10.97
CA LEU A 433 -10.31 17.03 9.55
C LEU A 433 -10.17 18.50 9.17
#